data_5c1758a236c37320d20d963f68a32064
#
_entry.id   5c1758a236c37320d20d963f68a32064
#
_cell.length_a   1.000
_cell.length_b   1.000
_cell.length_c   1.000
_cell.angle_alpha   90.00
_cell.angle_beta   90.00
_cell.angle_gamma   90.00
#
_symmetry.space_group_name_H-M   'P 1'
#
loop_
_entity.id
_entity.type
_entity.pdbx_description
1 polymer ?
#
loop_
_entity_poly.entity_id
_entity_poly.type
_entity_poly.pdbx_seq_one_letter_code
_entity_poly.pdbx_strand_id
1 'polypeptide(L)'
;MFILNITIFNYASPMKEFVTKVGSPVGLHARPASLFAQSSKGSGCKVQIAKISEDGTESPLVDGSSILKIMALGIKCGESIKVQVEGDTEDVAAAALQAIVESADH
;
A
#
# COMPACT_ATOMS: atom_id res chain seq x y z
N MET A 1 -14.92 -33.33 7.88
CA MET A 1 -14.57 -32.76 7.74
C MET A 1 -14.68 -31.73 7.36
N PHE A 2 -14.74 -31.09 7.03
CA PHE A 2 -14.60 -30.07 6.65
C PHE A 2 -13.99 -29.05 6.89
N ILE A 3 -13.98 -28.77 7.32
CA ILE A 3 -13.04 -27.88 7.88
C ILE A 3 -11.98 -27.53 6.96
N LEU A 4 -11.49 -28.46 6.33
CA LEU A 4 -10.48 -28.30 5.38
C LEU A 4 -10.80 -27.27 4.36
N ASN A 5 -12.02 -27.22 3.99
CA ASN A 5 -12.43 -26.36 2.94
C ASN A 5 -12.19 -24.91 3.23
N ILE A 6 -12.33 -24.58 4.46
CA ILE A 6 -12.19 -23.22 4.87
C ILE A 6 -10.81 -22.72 4.66
N THR A 7 -9.86 -23.55 4.98
CA THR A 7 -8.48 -23.17 4.85
C THR A 7 -8.08 -22.97 3.43
N ILE A 8 -8.66 -23.68 2.56
CA ILE A 8 -8.31 -23.63 1.17
C ILE A 8 -8.49 -22.28 0.56
N PHE A 9 -9.50 -21.58 0.96
CA PHE A 9 -9.76 -20.28 0.41
C PHE A 9 -8.61 -19.32 0.60
N ASN A 10 -7.89 -19.47 1.69
CA ASN A 10 -6.83 -18.55 1.99
C ASN A 10 -5.67 -18.64 1.04
N TYR A 11 -5.58 -19.73 0.33
CA TYR A 11 -4.47 -19.92 -0.57
C TYR A 11 -4.73 -19.43 -1.95
N ALA A 12 -6.00 -19.19 -2.26
CA ALA A 12 -6.35 -18.84 -3.61
C ALA A 12 -5.80 -17.49 -4.04
N SER A 13 -5.62 -16.59 -3.09
CA SER A 13 -5.20 -15.22 -3.41
C SER A 13 -4.18 -14.74 -2.38
N PRO A 14 -2.92 -15.06 -2.58
CA PRO A 14 -1.88 -14.56 -1.69
C PRO A 14 -1.94 -13.05 -1.64
N MET A 15 -1.99 -12.49 -0.45
CA MET A 15 -2.06 -11.06 -0.26
C MET A 15 -1.34 -10.67 1.00
N LYS A 16 -0.56 -9.60 0.91
CA LYS A 16 0.11 -8.99 2.04
C LYS A 16 -0.53 -7.63 2.30
N GLU A 17 -0.88 -7.37 3.55
CA GLU A 17 -1.44 -6.08 3.91
C GLU A 17 -0.58 -5.47 5.01
N PHE A 18 -0.33 -4.18 4.92
CA PHE A 18 0.32 -3.48 6.03
C PHE A 18 -0.29 -2.10 6.22
N VAL A 19 -0.14 -1.60 7.44
CA VAL A 19 -0.56 -0.25 7.82
C VAL A 19 0.66 0.44 8.38
N THR A 20 0.95 1.64 7.91
CA THR A 20 2.11 2.36 8.38
C THR A 20 1.87 3.88 8.26
N LYS A 21 2.75 4.65 8.88
CA LYS A 21 2.67 6.10 8.83
C LYS A 21 3.60 6.67 7.78
N VAL A 22 3.17 7.76 7.18
CA VAL A 22 3.95 8.46 6.16
C VAL A 22 5.02 9.28 6.83
N GLY A 23 6.29 9.03 6.48
CA GLY A 23 7.43 9.71 7.07
C GLY A 23 7.88 10.95 6.34
N SER A 24 7.49 11.11 5.07
CA SER A 24 7.92 12.25 4.28
C SER A 24 7.32 13.56 4.82
N PRO A 25 8.13 14.61 5.00
CA PRO A 25 7.65 15.88 5.52
C PRO A 25 6.55 16.50 4.66
N VAL A 26 6.52 16.17 3.37
CA VAL A 26 5.50 16.70 2.46
C VAL A 26 4.36 15.74 2.20
N GLY A 27 4.34 14.61 2.91
CA GLY A 27 3.33 13.59 2.72
C GLY A 27 3.58 12.79 1.44
N LEU A 28 2.57 12.08 0.97
CA LEU A 28 2.67 11.34 -0.29
C LEU A 28 2.37 12.27 -1.46
N HIS A 29 3.23 13.26 -1.63
CA HIS A 29 3.16 14.22 -2.71
C HIS A 29 3.87 13.65 -3.96
N ALA A 30 4.18 14.49 -4.93
CA ALA A 30 4.63 14.04 -6.24
C ALA A 30 5.78 13.04 -6.20
N ARG A 31 6.84 13.33 -5.44
CA ARG A 31 8.03 12.48 -5.46
C ARG A 31 7.82 11.13 -4.80
N PRO A 32 7.38 11.07 -3.54
CA PRO A 32 7.13 9.75 -2.94
C PRO A 32 5.99 8.99 -3.63
N ALA A 33 4.99 9.69 -4.14
CA ALA A 33 3.92 9.02 -4.88
C ALA A 33 4.46 8.40 -6.17
N SER A 34 5.39 9.09 -6.84
CA SER A 34 6.02 8.57 -8.04
C SER A 34 6.86 7.33 -7.73
N LEU A 35 7.64 7.37 -6.66
CA LEU A 35 8.45 6.22 -6.25
C LEU A 35 7.57 5.05 -5.89
N PHE A 36 6.49 5.29 -5.17
CA PHE A 36 5.55 4.25 -4.79
C PHE A 36 4.92 3.60 -6.03
N ALA A 37 4.46 4.43 -6.96
CA ALA A 37 3.82 3.93 -8.17
C ALA A 37 4.80 3.12 -9.03
N GLN A 38 6.03 3.59 -9.16
CA GLN A 38 7.04 2.88 -9.94
C GLN A 38 7.39 1.54 -9.31
N SER A 39 7.54 1.50 -8.00
CA SER A 39 7.82 0.26 -7.29
C SER A 39 6.66 -0.71 -7.42
N SER A 40 5.45 -0.22 -7.37
CA SER A 40 4.26 -1.05 -7.54
C SER A 40 4.24 -1.69 -8.93
N LYS A 41 4.50 -0.91 -9.96
CA LYS A 41 4.52 -1.42 -11.32
C LYS A 41 5.64 -2.43 -11.52
N GLY A 42 6.82 -2.13 -10.99
CA GLY A 42 7.98 -3.00 -11.15
C GLY A 42 7.86 -4.32 -10.43
N SER A 43 7.01 -4.39 -9.41
CA SER A 43 6.84 -5.61 -8.64
C SER A 43 6.05 -6.68 -9.37
N GLY A 44 5.25 -6.29 -10.34
CA GLY A 44 4.33 -7.22 -11.00
C GLY A 44 3.15 -7.63 -10.15
N CYS A 45 3.03 -7.07 -8.94
CA CYS A 45 1.92 -7.36 -8.05
C CYS A 45 0.80 -6.36 -8.24
N LYS A 46 -0.40 -6.75 -7.81
CA LYS A 46 -1.51 -5.82 -7.72
C LYS A 46 -1.38 -5.07 -6.40
N VAL A 47 -1.26 -3.77 -6.48
CA VAL A 47 -1.07 -2.93 -5.29
C VAL A 47 -2.21 -1.94 -5.17
N GLN A 48 -2.79 -1.88 -3.98
CA GLN A 48 -3.84 -0.92 -3.67
C GLN A 48 -3.48 -0.17 -2.39
N ILE A 49 -3.90 1.07 -2.31
CA ILE A 49 -3.56 1.93 -1.17
C ILE A 49 -4.79 2.73 -0.75
N ALA A 50 -4.95 2.92 0.55
CA ALA A 50 -6.01 3.74 1.13
C ALA A 50 -5.41 4.63 2.20
N LYS A 51 -6.02 5.78 2.41
CA LYS A 51 -5.65 6.71 3.48
C LYS A 51 -6.45 6.35 4.73
N ILE A 52 -5.80 6.39 5.88
CA ILE A 52 -6.47 6.24 7.17
C ILE A 52 -6.33 7.59 7.87
N SER A 53 -7.45 8.28 8.05
CA SER A 53 -7.46 9.57 8.71
C SER A 53 -7.27 9.42 10.20
N GLU A 54 -7.00 10.55 10.88
CA GLU A 54 -6.74 10.53 12.31
C GLU A 54 -7.88 9.94 13.12
N ASP A 55 -9.10 10.11 12.66
CA ASP A 55 -10.27 9.56 13.34
C ASP A 55 -10.53 8.09 13.00
N GLY A 56 -9.64 7.48 12.23
CA GLY A 56 -9.78 6.07 11.87
C GLY A 56 -10.57 5.82 10.60
N THR A 57 -11.07 6.86 9.96
CA THR A 57 -11.83 6.69 8.72
C THR A 57 -10.90 6.30 7.59
N GLU A 58 -11.28 5.27 6.85
CA GLU A 58 -10.49 4.80 5.71
C GLU A 58 -11.11 5.25 4.41
N SER A 59 -10.28 5.70 3.49
CA SER A 59 -10.72 6.00 2.13
C SER A 59 -10.94 4.70 1.37
N PRO A 60 -11.61 4.74 0.21
CA PRO A 60 -11.62 3.59 -0.67
C PRO A 60 -10.20 3.26 -1.11
N LEU A 61 -9.96 1.99 -1.41
CA LEU A 61 -8.68 1.55 -1.97
C LEU A 61 -8.57 2.04 -3.41
N VAL A 62 -7.38 2.54 -3.76
CA VAL A 62 -7.11 2.98 -5.12
C VAL A 62 -5.86 2.27 -5.64
N ASP A 63 -5.67 2.33 -6.95
CA ASP A 63 -4.56 1.67 -7.62
C ASP A 63 -3.23 2.29 -7.20
N GLY A 64 -2.37 1.50 -6.56
CA GLY A 64 -1.07 1.96 -6.09
C GLY A 64 -0.05 2.21 -7.20
N SER A 65 -0.36 1.86 -8.43
CA SER A 65 0.52 2.16 -9.56
C SER A 65 0.14 3.47 -10.27
N SER A 66 -0.84 4.19 -9.74
CA SER A 66 -1.28 5.46 -10.33
C SER A 66 -0.87 6.63 -9.46
N ILE A 67 0.05 7.44 -9.95
CA ILE A 67 0.54 8.62 -9.24
C ILE A 67 -0.63 9.54 -8.92
N LEU A 68 -1.49 9.78 -9.90
CA LEU A 68 -2.60 10.71 -9.72
C LEU A 68 -3.59 10.25 -8.67
N LYS A 69 -3.88 8.96 -8.64
CA LYS A 69 -4.81 8.43 -7.64
C LYS A 69 -4.24 8.49 -6.25
N ILE A 70 -2.94 8.21 -6.11
CA ILE A 70 -2.27 8.32 -4.81
C ILE A 70 -2.31 9.77 -4.32
N MET A 71 -1.96 10.71 -5.19
CA MET A 71 -1.95 12.11 -4.82
C MET A 71 -3.34 12.64 -4.48
N ALA A 72 -4.36 12.12 -5.16
CA ALA A 72 -5.73 12.54 -4.90
C ALA A 72 -6.22 12.15 -3.51
N LEU A 73 -5.56 11.18 -2.86
CA LEU A 73 -5.93 10.81 -1.49
C LEU A 73 -5.56 11.91 -0.48
N GLY A 74 -4.65 12.81 -0.84
CA GLY A 74 -4.28 13.90 0.05
C GLY A 74 -3.61 13.46 1.33
N ILE A 75 -2.73 12.46 1.25
CA ILE A 75 -2.07 11.89 2.42
C ILE A 75 -0.95 12.80 2.89
N LYS A 76 -0.99 13.17 4.17
CA LYS A 76 -0.03 14.10 4.77
C LYS A 76 0.96 13.37 5.66
N CYS A 77 2.06 14.06 5.98
CA CYS A 77 3.04 13.54 6.91
C CYS A 77 2.38 13.14 8.23
N GLY A 78 2.72 11.98 8.72
CA GLY A 78 2.18 11.47 9.98
C GLY A 78 0.85 10.78 9.87
N GLU A 79 0.16 10.89 8.75
CA GLU A 79 -1.07 10.14 8.54
C GLU A 79 -0.74 8.70 8.19
N SER A 80 -1.69 7.81 8.46
CA SER A 80 -1.50 6.40 8.18
C SER A 80 -2.08 6.03 6.84
N ILE A 81 -1.52 4.96 6.28
CA ILE A 81 -2.05 4.36 5.06
C ILE A 81 -2.16 2.87 5.25
N LYS A 82 -3.05 2.28 4.49
CA LYS A 82 -3.17 0.83 4.39
C LYS A 82 -2.78 0.45 2.96
N VAL A 83 -1.93 -0.56 2.83
CA VAL A 83 -1.49 -1.03 1.53
C VAL A 83 -1.76 -2.53 1.44
N GLN A 84 -2.32 -2.94 0.31
CA GLN A 84 -2.55 -4.35 0.01
C GLN A 84 -1.76 -4.71 -1.23
N VAL A 85 -0.98 -5.78 -1.12
CA VAL A 85 -0.13 -6.26 -2.20
C VAL A 85 -0.47 -7.71 -2.48
N GLU A 86 -0.83 -8.00 -3.72
CA GLU A 86 -1.25 -9.33 -4.11
C GLU A 86 -0.40 -9.81 -5.28
N GLY A 87 0.26 -10.95 -5.12
CA GLY A 87 1.10 -11.52 -6.17
C GLY A 87 2.18 -12.42 -5.61
N ASP A 88 2.98 -12.99 -6.50
CA ASP A 88 3.99 -13.97 -6.12
C ASP A 88 5.13 -13.40 -5.28
N THR A 89 5.45 -12.12 -5.48
CA THR A 89 6.53 -11.47 -4.75
C THR A 89 5.99 -10.48 -3.73
N GLU A 90 4.83 -10.79 -3.16
CA GLU A 90 4.14 -9.85 -2.29
C GLU A 90 4.97 -9.42 -1.08
N ASP A 91 5.75 -10.32 -0.49
CA ASP A 91 6.55 -9.98 0.68
C ASP A 91 7.65 -8.97 0.34
N VAL A 92 8.35 -9.20 -0.77
CA VAL A 92 9.41 -8.31 -1.19
C VAL A 92 8.84 -6.96 -1.62
N ALA A 93 7.74 -7.01 -2.35
CA ALA A 93 7.10 -5.78 -2.81
C ALA A 93 6.58 -4.96 -1.64
N ALA A 94 5.95 -5.61 -0.67
CA ALA A 94 5.43 -4.91 0.50
C ALA A 94 6.54 -4.24 1.30
N ALA A 95 7.66 -4.93 1.49
CA ALA A 95 8.79 -4.36 2.22
C ALA A 95 9.35 -3.14 1.51
N ALA A 96 9.47 -3.20 0.19
CA ALA A 96 9.98 -2.07 -0.59
C ALA A 96 9.03 -0.86 -0.52
N LEU A 97 7.75 -1.11 -0.64
CA LEU A 97 6.75 -0.04 -0.58
C LEU A 97 6.70 0.60 0.80
N GLN A 98 6.79 -0.21 1.85
CA GLN A 98 6.78 0.30 3.21
C GLN A 98 7.98 1.19 3.45
N ALA A 99 9.15 0.80 2.96
CA ALA A 99 10.36 1.61 3.11
C ALA A 99 10.20 2.97 2.42
N ILE A 100 9.58 3.00 1.25
CA ILE A 100 9.34 4.25 0.54
C ILE A 100 8.42 5.17 1.35
N VAL A 101 7.34 4.61 1.89
CA VAL A 101 6.36 5.41 2.63
C VAL A 101 6.95 5.97 3.92
N GLU A 102 7.76 5.17 4.61
CA GLU A 102 8.29 5.57 5.91
C GLU A 102 9.52 6.48 5.80
N SER A 103 10.09 6.59 4.62
CA SER A 103 11.30 7.39 4.44
C SER A 103 11.02 8.87 4.60
N ALA A 104 11.88 9.54 5.34
CA ALA A 104 11.80 10.98 5.52
C ALA A 104 12.65 11.74 4.50
N ASP A 105 13.26 11.03 3.57
CA ASP A 105 14.23 11.63 2.62
C ASP A 105 13.62 12.16 1.33
N HIS A 106 12.34 12.23 1.24
CA HIS A 106 11.68 12.65 -0.01
C HIS A 106 11.37 14.13 -0.07
#